data_d65c9af8848f5abce063a77357ee310d
#
_entry.id   d65c9af8848f5abce063a77357ee310d
#
_cell.length_a   1.000
_cell.length_b   1.000
_cell.length_c   1.000
_cell.angle_alpha   90.00
_cell.angle_beta   90.00
_cell.angle_gamma   90.00
#
_symmetry.space_group_name_H-M   'P 1'
#
loop_
_entity.id
_entity.type
_entity.pdbx_description
1 polymer ?
#
loop_
_entity_poly.entity_id
_entity_poly.type
_entity_poly.pdbx_seq_one_letter_code
_entity_poly.pdbx_strand_id
1 'polypeptide(L)'
;MPKAALTLSGWPLWRKCLLGIIPSAVLIFVVLGTMMLGLATPTEAGAMGAIGAIVLAAIHHKELSSYGHKMLLIGIIATGIGAIIGVMLGEGLLFKLTFAVVYLAVVWLCLEAVRIPDLRDLIKQGYQSTMRLSCMVVFILIGSTCFSVVFLGVSGGVWLEHHLTSLPGGVWGFLIFINLFIFFLAFFLDFFEIAFIILPMVAPIAQKVLAPVVGPDAALIWFGVMLCVNMQTSFLHPPFGFALFYLRGVAPKEVKSSDIYWGAIPWIGLQAIMVAIVIAFPITVTALLDKPLDVDLSKVRIEVPQIELPPLDFGQEKK
;
A
#
# COMPACT_ATOMS: atom_id res chain seq x y z
N MET A 1 29.79 -13.45 -3.89
CA MET A 1 29.52 -14.85 -3.48
C MET A 1 30.66 -15.74 -3.93
N PRO A 2 31.22 -16.60 -3.07
CA PRO A 2 32.25 -17.54 -3.49
C PRO A 2 31.64 -18.53 -4.50
N LYS A 3 32.33 -18.75 -5.63
CA LYS A 3 31.85 -19.66 -6.70
C LYS A 3 31.56 -21.10 -6.21
N ALA A 4 32.16 -21.50 -5.09
CA ALA A 4 31.89 -22.80 -4.42
C ALA A 4 30.48 -22.96 -3.85
N ALA A 5 29.70 -21.88 -3.67
CA ALA A 5 28.32 -21.94 -3.18
C ALA A 5 27.29 -22.22 -4.31
N LEU A 6 27.70 -22.16 -5.57
CA LEU A 6 26.87 -22.48 -6.72
C LEU A 6 26.91 -23.99 -7.00
N THR A 7 26.03 -24.75 -6.34
CA THR A 7 25.91 -26.21 -6.57
C THR A 7 25.20 -26.57 -7.88
N LEU A 8 24.52 -25.59 -8.50
CA LEU A 8 23.78 -25.75 -9.75
C LEU A 8 24.25 -24.71 -10.76
N SER A 9 24.43 -25.12 -12.02
CA SER A 9 24.77 -24.25 -13.16
C SER A 9 23.89 -24.57 -14.37
N GLY A 10 23.69 -23.59 -15.25
CA GLY A 10 22.92 -23.75 -16.49
C GLY A 10 21.41 -23.88 -16.27
N TRP A 11 20.76 -24.69 -17.13
CA TRP A 11 19.30 -24.85 -17.15
C TRP A 11 18.65 -25.29 -15.81
N PRO A 12 19.23 -26.23 -15.03
CA PRO A 12 18.71 -26.62 -13.73
C PRO A 12 18.65 -25.48 -12.73
N LEU A 13 19.61 -24.55 -12.76
CA LEU A 13 19.60 -23.35 -11.93
C LEU A 13 18.45 -22.42 -12.33
N TRP A 14 18.34 -22.11 -13.63
CA TRP A 14 17.26 -21.25 -14.14
C TRP A 14 15.88 -21.80 -13.84
N ARG A 15 15.67 -23.10 -14.05
CA ARG A 15 14.38 -23.75 -13.72
C ARG A 15 14.04 -23.60 -12.25
N LYS A 16 15.00 -23.77 -11.35
CA LYS A 16 14.78 -23.66 -9.90
C LYS A 16 14.48 -22.21 -9.48
N CYS A 17 15.19 -21.24 -10.05
CA CYS A 17 14.93 -19.82 -9.85
C CYS A 17 13.55 -19.41 -10.38
N LEU A 18 13.19 -19.83 -11.58
CA LEU A 18 11.89 -19.49 -12.17
C LEU A 18 10.73 -20.10 -11.38
N LEU A 19 10.84 -21.37 -10.97
CA LEU A 19 9.81 -22.02 -10.15
C LEU A 19 9.64 -21.37 -8.76
N GLY A 20 10.70 -20.75 -8.23
CA GLY A 20 10.60 -20.01 -6.96
C GLY A 20 10.09 -18.58 -7.13
N ILE A 21 10.46 -17.90 -8.22
CA ILE A 21 10.12 -16.49 -8.43
C ILE A 21 8.75 -16.31 -9.08
N ILE A 22 8.41 -17.13 -10.09
CA ILE A 22 7.17 -16.96 -10.86
C ILE A 22 5.92 -16.94 -9.99
N PRO A 23 5.69 -17.87 -9.03
CA PRO A 23 4.48 -17.87 -8.23
C PRO A 23 4.32 -16.58 -7.39
N SER A 24 5.42 -16.12 -6.78
CA SER A 24 5.42 -14.87 -6.01
C SER A 24 5.23 -13.64 -6.91
N ALA A 25 5.86 -13.61 -8.08
CA ALA A 25 5.68 -12.55 -9.06
C ALA A 25 4.24 -12.50 -9.56
N VAL A 26 3.64 -13.64 -9.91
CA VAL A 26 2.22 -13.71 -10.33
C VAL A 26 1.31 -13.18 -9.23
N LEU A 27 1.53 -13.56 -7.97
CA LEU A 27 0.75 -13.04 -6.84
C LEU A 27 0.85 -11.52 -6.74
N ILE A 28 2.05 -10.96 -6.84
CA ILE A 28 2.27 -9.51 -6.81
C ILE A 28 1.55 -8.83 -7.98
N PHE A 29 1.70 -9.36 -9.20
CA PHE A 29 1.05 -8.80 -10.38
C PHE A 29 -0.48 -8.87 -10.31
N VAL A 30 -1.05 -9.94 -9.75
CA VAL A 30 -2.50 -10.05 -9.55
C VAL A 30 -2.98 -9.01 -8.54
N VAL A 31 -2.30 -8.87 -7.39
CA VAL A 31 -2.66 -7.92 -6.34
C VAL A 31 -2.55 -6.47 -6.83
N LEU A 32 -1.41 -6.09 -7.42
CA LEU A 32 -1.21 -4.73 -7.93
C LEU A 32 -2.07 -4.46 -9.18
N GLY A 33 -2.20 -5.44 -10.07
CA GLY A 33 -2.97 -5.31 -11.29
C GLY A 33 -4.47 -5.07 -11.03
N THR A 34 -5.05 -5.77 -10.06
CA THR A 34 -6.46 -5.55 -9.67
C THR A 34 -6.69 -4.15 -9.09
N MET A 35 -5.72 -3.62 -8.33
CA MET A 35 -5.79 -2.22 -7.86
C MET A 35 -5.66 -1.22 -9.01
N MET A 36 -4.71 -1.42 -9.92
CA MET A 36 -4.49 -0.51 -11.05
C MET A 36 -5.66 -0.49 -12.03
N LEU A 37 -6.38 -1.61 -12.18
CA LEU A 37 -7.57 -1.70 -13.01
C LEU A 37 -8.85 -1.23 -12.28
N GLY A 38 -8.75 -0.79 -11.02
CA GLY A 38 -9.90 -0.37 -10.23
C GLY A 38 -10.85 -1.50 -9.83
N LEU A 39 -10.41 -2.77 -9.95
CA LEU A 39 -11.22 -3.95 -9.63
C LEU A 39 -11.24 -4.27 -8.13
N ALA A 40 -10.25 -3.82 -7.40
CA ALA A 40 -10.12 -4.05 -5.96
C ALA A 40 -9.59 -2.81 -5.24
N THR A 41 -10.10 -2.54 -4.07
CA THR A 41 -9.54 -1.55 -3.15
C THR A 41 -8.20 -2.05 -2.57
N PRO A 42 -7.32 -1.17 -2.07
CA PRO A 42 -6.06 -1.59 -1.43
C PRO A 42 -6.25 -2.60 -0.30
N THR A 43 -7.34 -2.49 0.47
CA THR A 43 -7.67 -3.41 1.56
C THR A 43 -8.05 -4.80 1.05
N GLU A 44 -8.88 -4.86 0.01
CA GLU A 44 -9.28 -6.13 -0.64
C GLU A 44 -8.09 -6.79 -1.32
N ALA A 45 -7.27 -6.03 -2.02
CA ALA A 45 -6.05 -6.53 -2.65
C ALA A 45 -5.05 -7.06 -1.62
N GLY A 46 -4.91 -6.41 -0.45
CA GLY A 46 -4.12 -6.91 0.67
C GLY A 46 -4.64 -8.23 1.22
N ALA A 47 -5.96 -8.38 1.37
CA ALA A 47 -6.59 -9.64 1.80
C ALA A 47 -6.36 -10.76 0.77
N MET A 48 -6.51 -10.46 -0.54
CA MET A 48 -6.20 -11.41 -1.63
C MET A 48 -4.73 -11.84 -1.59
N GLY A 49 -3.81 -10.91 -1.35
CA GLY A 49 -2.40 -11.19 -1.18
C GLY A 49 -2.10 -12.11 -0.01
N ALA A 50 -2.72 -11.89 1.13
CA ALA A 50 -2.58 -12.74 2.32
C ALA A 50 -3.10 -14.18 2.06
N ILE A 51 -4.29 -14.32 1.49
CA ILE A 51 -4.87 -15.61 1.10
C ILE A 51 -3.97 -16.32 0.09
N GLY A 52 -3.52 -15.61 -0.95
CA GLY A 52 -2.62 -16.14 -1.96
C GLY A 52 -1.29 -16.63 -1.38
N ALA A 53 -0.72 -15.91 -0.42
CA ALA A 53 0.49 -16.32 0.28
C ALA A 53 0.29 -17.60 1.11
N ILE A 54 -0.84 -17.73 1.82
CA ILE A 54 -1.19 -18.94 2.58
C ILE A 54 -1.33 -20.15 1.65
N VAL A 55 -2.05 -19.98 0.53
CA VAL A 55 -2.25 -21.03 -0.47
C VAL A 55 -0.92 -21.43 -1.11
N LEU A 56 -0.07 -20.46 -1.45
CA LEU A 56 1.25 -20.70 -2.03
C LEU A 56 2.16 -21.46 -1.06
N ALA A 57 2.15 -21.09 0.22
CA ALA A 57 2.87 -21.79 1.27
C ALA A 57 2.38 -23.24 1.44
N ALA A 58 1.06 -23.46 1.40
CA ALA A 58 0.46 -24.79 1.50
C ALA A 58 0.88 -25.69 0.33
N ILE A 59 0.91 -25.18 -0.91
CA ILE A 59 1.31 -25.96 -2.10
C ILE A 59 2.78 -26.41 -2.01
N HIS A 60 3.65 -25.58 -1.44
CA HIS A 60 5.09 -25.89 -1.34
C HIS A 60 5.46 -26.74 -0.13
N HIS A 61 4.49 -27.05 0.75
CA HIS A 61 4.77 -27.82 1.95
C HIS A 61 4.97 -29.32 1.64
N LYS A 62 6.06 -29.91 2.12
CA LYS A 62 6.47 -31.28 1.81
C LYS A 62 5.55 -32.35 2.41
N GLU A 63 4.86 -32.04 3.49
CA GLU A 63 3.95 -32.97 4.19
C GLU A 63 2.55 -33.02 3.59
N LEU A 64 2.26 -32.17 2.61
CA LEU A 64 0.97 -32.21 1.95
C LEU A 64 0.84 -33.52 1.14
N SER A 65 -0.14 -34.33 1.48
CA SER A 65 -0.46 -35.55 0.76
C SER A 65 -0.64 -35.26 -0.74
N SER A 66 -0.30 -36.23 -1.60
CA SER A 66 -0.56 -36.13 -3.05
C SER A 66 -2.03 -35.80 -3.38
N TYR A 67 -2.96 -36.26 -2.53
CA TYR A 67 -4.36 -35.89 -2.61
C TYR A 67 -4.61 -34.42 -2.26
N GLY A 68 -3.99 -33.93 -1.20
CA GLY A 68 -4.07 -32.52 -0.79
C GLY A 68 -3.56 -31.55 -1.86
N HIS A 69 -2.43 -31.86 -2.51
CA HIS A 69 -1.93 -31.08 -3.65
C HIS A 69 -2.90 -31.00 -4.82
N LYS A 70 -3.54 -32.15 -5.17
CA LYS A 70 -4.54 -32.18 -6.24
C LYS A 70 -5.77 -31.36 -5.89
N MET A 71 -6.25 -31.46 -4.65
CA MET A 71 -7.40 -30.67 -4.17
C MET A 71 -7.13 -29.19 -4.11
N LEU A 72 -5.94 -28.77 -3.65
CA LEU A 72 -5.52 -27.37 -3.68
C LEU A 72 -5.44 -26.83 -5.11
N LEU A 73 -4.84 -27.56 -6.04
CA LEU A 73 -4.77 -27.18 -7.45
C LEU A 73 -6.16 -27.07 -8.08
N ILE A 74 -7.04 -28.03 -7.85
CA ILE A 74 -8.43 -27.99 -8.32
C ILE A 74 -9.16 -26.79 -7.74
N GLY A 75 -9.00 -26.51 -6.45
CA GLY A 75 -9.58 -25.34 -5.78
C GLY A 75 -9.13 -24.02 -6.40
N ILE A 76 -7.83 -23.85 -6.67
CA ILE A 76 -7.27 -22.66 -7.30
C ILE A 76 -7.82 -22.48 -8.72
N ILE A 77 -7.81 -23.56 -9.52
CA ILE A 77 -8.34 -23.51 -10.89
C ILE A 77 -9.83 -23.21 -10.88
N ALA A 78 -10.61 -23.86 -10.00
CA ALA A 78 -12.05 -23.61 -9.86
C ALA A 78 -12.33 -22.16 -9.42
N THR A 79 -11.53 -21.61 -8.49
CA THR A 79 -11.64 -20.21 -8.06
C THR A 79 -11.35 -19.26 -9.22
N GLY A 80 -10.28 -19.50 -9.98
CA GLY A 80 -9.92 -18.66 -11.14
C GLY A 80 -10.97 -18.69 -12.25
N ILE A 81 -11.43 -19.90 -12.62
CA ILE A 81 -12.49 -20.09 -13.63
C ILE A 81 -13.81 -19.48 -13.14
N GLY A 82 -14.17 -19.72 -11.88
CA GLY A 82 -15.38 -19.16 -11.29
C GLY A 82 -15.37 -17.63 -11.26
N ALA A 83 -14.25 -17.01 -10.93
CA ALA A 83 -14.10 -15.55 -10.97
C ALA A 83 -14.29 -14.99 -12.39
N ILE A 84 -13.66 -15.62 -13.39
CA ILE A 84 -13.80 -15.22 -14.81
C ILE A 84 -15.25 -15.36 -15.28
N ILE A 85 -15.88 -16.48 -15.00
CA ILE A 85 -17.29 -16.74 -15.36
C ILE A 85 -18.20 -15.73 -14.65
N GLY A 86 -17.94 -15.46 -13.35
CA GLY A 86 -18.69 -14.49 -12.57
C GLY A 86 -18.66 -13.09 -13.20
N VAL A 87 -17.49 -12.64 -13.61
CA VAL A 87 -17.33 -11.32 -14.30
C VAL A 87 -18.07 -11.29 -15.64
N MET A 88 -18.09 -12.42 -16.38
CA MET A 88 -18.75 -12.49 -17.69
C MET A 88 -20.29 -12.60 -17.62
N LEU A 89 -20.84 -13.11 -16.51
CA LEU A 89 -22.29 -13.31 -16.37
C LEU A 89 -23.09 -12.05 -15.98
N GLY A 90 -22.39 -10.96 -15.63
CA GLY A 90 -23.04 -9.74 -15.16
C GLY A 90 -23.73 -9.88 -13.78
N GLU A 91 -24.46 -8.86 -13.34
CA GLU A 91 -25.05 -8.77 -11.97
C GLU A 91 -26.32 -9.60 -11.80
N GLY A 92 -26.31 -10.86 -12.15
CA GLY A 92 -27.46 -11.79 -12.01
C GLY A 92 -27.37 -12.73 -10.81
N LEU A 93 -28.40 -13.57 -10.62
CA LEU A 93 -28.41 -14.63 -9.62
C LEU A 93 -27.23 -15.60 -9.81
N LEU A 94 -26.91 -15.93 -11.06
CA LEU A 94 -25.79 -16.79 -11.42
C LEU A 94 -24.45 -16.21 -10.98
N PHE A 95 -24.25 -14.90 -11.13
CA PHE A 95 -23.08 -14.18 -10.63
C PHE A 95 -22.92 -14.37 -9.12
N LYS A 96 -23.99 -14.13 -8.34
CA LYS A 96 -23.98 -14.29 -6.88
C LYS A 96 -23.68 -15.73 -6.46
N LEU A 97 -24.26 -16.72 -7.15
CA LEU A 97 -24.00 -18.13 -6.88
C LEU A 97 -22.56 -18.52 -7.18
N THR A 98 -22.00 -18.04 -8.29
CA THR A 98 -20.60 -18.29 -8.67
C THR A 98 -19.65 -17.71 -7.62
N PHE A 99 -19.88 -16.47 -7.18
CA PHE A 99 -19.09 -15.84 -6.12
C PHE A 99 -19.22 -16.59 -4.78
N ALA A 100 -20.40 -17.06 -4.43
CA ALA A 100 -20.60 -17.88 -3.23
C ALA A 100 -19.76 -19.18 -3.28
N VAL A 101 -19.74 -19.86 -4.43
CA VAL A 101 -18.94 -21.07 -4.63
C VAL A 101 -17.43 -20.76 -4.53
N VAL A 102 -16.98 -19.68 -5.17
CA VAL A 102 -15.59 -19.20 -5.10
C VAL A 102 -15.20 -18.91 -3.65
N TYR A 103 -16.05 -18.18 -2.93
CA TYR A 103 -15.83 -17.85 -1.52
C TYR A 103 -15.70 -19.10 -0.65
N LEU A 104 -16.61 -20.06 -0.81
CA LEU A 104 -16.57 -21.33 -0.09
C LEU A 104 -15.31 -22.14 -0.41
N ALA A 105 -14.87 -22.15 -1.68
CA ALA A 105 -13.64 -22.80 -2.08
C ALA A 105 -12.40 -22.17 -1.43
N VAL A 106 -12.33 -20.83 -1.36
CA VAL A 106 -11.25 -20.10 -0.70
C VAL A 106 -11.23 -20.40 0.80
N VAL A 107 -12.40 -20.35 1.46
CA VAL A 107 -12.52 -20.67 2.89
C VAL A 107 -12.04 -22.10 3.15
N TRP A 108 -12.48 -23.05 2.31
CA TRP A 108 -12.04 -24.43 2.43
C TRP A 108 -10.53 -24.59 2.25
N LEU A 109 -9.92 -23.92 1.26
CA LEU A 109 -8.47 -23.92 1.06
C LEU A 109 -7.72 -23.38 2.28
N CYS A 110 -8.21 -22.29 2.88
CA CYS A 110 -7.63 -21.74 4.10
C CYS A 110 -7.75 -22.72 5.30
N LEU A 111 -8.88 -23.40 5.42
CA LEU A 111 -9.09 -24.39 6.48
C LEU A 111 -8.15 -25.59 6.32
N GLU A 112 -7.94 -26.08 5.09
CA GLU A 112 -6.96 -27.15 4.82
C GLU A 112 -5.53 -26.69 5.13
N ALA A 113 -5.16 -25.46 4.79
CA ALA A 113 -3.87 -24.89 5.11
C ALA A 113 -3.62 -24.84 6.65
N VAL A 114 -4.63 -24.48 7.44
CA VAL A 114 -4.54 -24.42 8.92
C VAL A 114 -4.40 -25.81 9.56
N ARG A 115 -4.77 -26.88 8.87
CA ARG A 115 -4.59 -28.26 9.36
C ARG A 115 -3.13 -28.70 9.37
N ILE A 116 -2.26 -28.05 8.59
CA ILE A 116 -0.82 -28.33 8.57
C ILE A 116 -0.18 -27.61 9.76
N PRO A 117 0.46 -28.33 10.72
CA PRO A 117 0.95 -27.74 11.97
C PRO A 117 1.93 -26.58 11.75
N ASP A 118 2.92 -26.76 10.88
CA ASP A 118 3.93 -25.73 10.56
C ASP A 118 3.28 -24.48 9.96
N LEU A 119 2.29 -24.66 9.10
CA LEU A 119 1.58 -23.56 8.47
C LEU A 119 0.67 -22.82 9.45
N ARG A 120 0.07 -23.56 10.37
CA ARG A 120 -0.71 -22.97 11.47
C ARG A 120 0.13 -22.08 12.37
N ASP A 121 1.36 -22.50 12.66
CA ASP A 121 2.29 -21.70 13.48
C ASP A 121 2.76 -20.44 12.72
N LEU A 122 3.01 -20.53 11.41
CA LEU A 122 3.29 -19.38 10.56
C LEU A 122 2.12 -18.40 10.49
N ILE A 123 0.89 -18.89 10.33
CA ILE A 123 -0.33 -18.07 10.33
C ILE A 123 -0.50 -17.38 11.68
N LYS A 124 -0.26 -18.10 12.79
CA LYS A 124 -0.31 -17.52 14.14
C LYS A 124 0.73 -16.42 14.34
N GLN A 125 1.96 -16.63 13.88
CA GLN A 125 3.01 -15.60 13.92
C GLN A 125 2.64 -14.41 13.04
N GLY A 126 2.09 -14.63 11.84
CA GLY A 126 1.58 -13.58 10.95
C GLY A 126 0.47 -12.76 11.62
N TYR A 127 -0.49 -13.43 12.25
CA TYR A 127 -1.56 -12.79 13.01
C TYR A 127 -1.01 -11.92 14.16
N GLN A 128 -0.09 -12.47 14.96
CA GLN A 128 0.53 -11.73 16.06
C GLN A 128 1.32 -10.50 15.57
N SER A 129 2.06 -10.64 14.47
CA SER A 129 2.78 -9.53 13.85
C SER A 129 1.82 -8.45 13.32
N THR A 130 0.75 -8.86 12.66
CA THR A 130 -0.29 -7.95 12.17
C THR A 130 -0.96 -7.20 13.32
N MET A 131 -1.31 -7.90 14.42
CA MET A 131 -1.88 -7.27 15.60
C MET A 131 -0.94 -6.22 16.21
N ARG A 132 0.35 -6.53 16.34
CA ARG A 132 1.35 -5.58 16.86
C ARG A 132 1.46 -4.34 15.98
N LEU A 133 1.57 -4.54 14.66
CA LEU A 133 1.65 -3.43 13.71
C LEU A 133 0.38 -2.58 13.71
N SER A 134 -0.80 -3.21 13.73
CA SER A 134 -2.07 -2.49 13.77
C SER A 134 -2.22 -1.66 15.06
N CYS A 135 -1.87 -2.23 16.22
CA CYS A 135 -1.88 -1.50 17.49
C CYS A 135 -0.90 -0.32 17.47
N MET A 136 0.30 -0.52 16.91
CA MET A 136 1.30 0.55 16.76
C MET A 136 0.76 1.68 15.89
N VAL A 137 0.20 1.37 14.72
CA VAL A 137 -0.36 2.37 13.79
C VAL A 137 -1.50 3.15 14.43
N VAL A 138 -2.44 2.47 15.11
CA VAL A 138 -3.56 3.14 15.82
C VAL A 138 -3.03 4.06 16.92
N PHE A 139 -2.02 3.63 17.67
CA PHE A 139 -1.41 4.46 18.72
C PHE A 139 -0.71 5.70 18.15
N ILE A 140 0.05 5.54 17.05
CA ILE A 140 0.66 6.67 16.32
C ILE A 140 -0.43 7.63 15.81
N LEU A 141 -1.53 7.10 15.26
CA LEU A 141 -2.63 7.91 14.75
C LEU A 141 -3.28 8.77 15.86
N ILE A 142 -3.52 8.19 17.03
CA ILE A 142 -4.04 8.93 18.20
C ILE A 142 -3.04 10.01 18.62
N GLY A 143 -1.76 9.67 18.77
CA GLY A 143 -0.71 10.61 19.16
C GLY A 143 -0.56 11.76 18.14
N SER A 144 -0.55 11.45 16.85
CA SER A 144 -0.45 12.44 15.78
C SER A 144 -1.65 13.37 15.73
N THR A 145 -2.85 12.85 16.00
CA THR A 145 -4.07 13.66 16.07
C THR A 145 -3.99 14.64 17.24
N CYS A 146 -3.60 14.18 18.43
CA CYS A 146 -3.39 15.05 19.59
C CYS A 146 -2.35 16.14 19.29
N PHE A 147 -1.22 15.77 18.71
CA PHE A 147 -0.18 16.70 18.31
C PHE A 147 -0.69 17.75 17.31
N SER A 148 -1.41 17.30 16.26
CA SER A 148 -1.97 18.19 15.24
C SER A 148 -2.97 19.19 15.80
N VAL A 149 -3.85 18.75 16.70
CA VAL A 149 -4.82 19.64 17.36
C VAL A 149 -4.12 20.72 18.18
N VAL A 150 -3.10 20.35 18.98
CA VAL A 150 -2.32 21.31 19.76
C VAL A 150 -1.54 22.25 18.84
N PHE A 151 -0.89 21.73 17.83
CA PHE A 151 -0.10 22.51 16.87
C PHE A 151 -0.97 23.56 16.14
N LEU A 152 -2.14 23.16 15.66
CA LEU A 152 -3.09 24.07 15.03
C LEU A 152 -3.68 25.08 16.04
N GLY A 153 -3.94 24.66 17.27
CA GLY A 153 -4.45 25.52 18.34
C GLY A 153 -3.50 26.65 18.72
N VAL A 154 -2.19 26.46 18.59
CA VAL A 154 -1.18 27.53 18.81
C VAL A 154 -0.81 28.27 17.52
N SER A 155 -1.64 28.17 16.48
CA SER A 155 -1.39 28.80 15.15
C SER A 155 -0.10 28.32 14.46
N GLY A 156 0.36 27.11 14.78
CA GLY A 156 1.56 26.51 14.21
C GLY A 156 1.47 26.35 12.69
N GLY A 157 0.26 26.09 12.16
CA GLY A 157 0.03 26.00 10.71
C GLY A 157 0.34 27.32 9.99
N VAL A 158 -0.05 28.46 10.56
CA VAL A 158 0.21 29.80 9.99
C VAL A 158 1.72 30.11 10.02
N TRP A 159 2.37 29.76 11.13
CA TRP A 159 3.82 29.91 11.26
C TRP A 159 4.58 29.08 10.22
N LEU A 160 4.18 27.82 10.06
CA LEU A 160 4.78 26.91 9.08
C LEU A 160 4.55 27.39 7.64
N GLU A 161 3.33 27.82 7.33
CA GLU A 161 2.96 28.37 6.02
C GLU A 161 3.84 29.57 5.66
N HIS A 162 3.98 30.53 6.58
CA HIS A 162 4.82 31.71 6.37
C HIS A 162 6.27 31.32 6.05
N HIS A 163 6.84 30.36 6.78
CA HIS A 163 8.22 29.93 6.55
C HIS A 163 8.40 29.16 5.24
N LEU A 164 7.47 28.25 4.93
CA LEU A 164 7.57 27.41 3.72
C LEU A 164 7.26 28.19 2.43
N THR A 165 6.38 29.20 2.49
CA THR A 165 6.07 30.03 1.32
C THR A 165 7.11 31.12 1.08
N SER A 166 7.88 31.51 2.11
CA SER A 166 8.98 32.49 2.00
C SER A 166 10.30 31.87 1.53
N LEU A 167 10.35 30.58 1.27
CA LEU A 167 11.57 29.92 0.79
C LEU A 167 12.05 30.51 -0.56
N PRO A 168 13.36 30.74 -0.72
CA PRO A 168 13.91 31.19 -1.98
C PRO A 168 13.71 30.12 -3.07
N GLY A 169 13.38 30.54 -4.29
CA GLY A 169 13.11 29.63 -5.41
C GLY A 169 11.63 29.26 -5.61
N GLY A 170 10.71 29.82 -4.80
CA GLY A 170 9.26 29.62 -4.97
C GLY A 170 8.86 28.14 -4.91
N VAL A 171 8.11 27.67 -5.92
CA VAL A 171 7.64 26.28 -6.01
C VAL A 171 8.79 25.27 -5.95
N TRP A 172 9.87 25.51 -6.68
CA TRP A 172 11.02 24.60 -6.70
C TRP A 172 11.76 24.58 -5.36
N GLY A 173 11.92 25.73 -4.72
CA GLY A 173 12.52 25.84 -3.39
C GLY A 173 11.71 25.04 -2.36
N PHE A 174 10.39 25.19 -2.39
CA PHE A 174 9.47 24.41 -1.55
C PHE A 174 9.62 22.91 -1.77
N LEU A 175 9.56 22.45 -3.03
CA LEU A 175 9.64 21.02 -3.36
C LEU A 175 10.97 20.40 -2.93
N ILE A 176 12.09 21.06 -3.23
CA ILE A 176 13.43 20.57 -2.88
C ILE A 176 13.57 20.53 -1.35
N PHE A 177 13.18 21.60 -0.66
CA PHE A 177 13.27 21.67 0.79
C PHE A 177 12.47 20.57 1.48
N ILE A 178 11.20 20.41 1.12
CA ILE A 178 10.33 19.39 1.74
C ILE A 178 10.85 17.98 1.46
N ASN A 179 11.27 17.68 0.24
CA ASN A 179 11.79 16.36 -0.08
C ASN A 179 13.10 16.07 0.66
N LEU A 180 13.99 17.03 0.76
CA LEU A 180 15.25 16.87 1.51
C LEU A 180 14.98 16.72 3.01
N PHE A 181 14.05 17.50 3.55
CA PHE A 181 13.63 17.43 4.95
C PHE A 181 13.04 16.06 5.28
N ILE A 182 12.11 15.55 4.46
CA ILE A 182 11.51 14.22 4.65
C ILE A 182 12.54 13.11 4.47
N PHE A 183 13.43 13.23 3.48
CA PHE A 183 14.53 12.29 3.32
C PHE A 183 15.42 12.21 4.57
N PHE A 184 15.71 13.35 5.19
CA PHE A 184 16.48 13.40 6.44
C PHE A 184 15.67 12.81 7.61
N LEU A 185 14.38 13.13 7.73
CA LEU A 185 13.53 12.57 8.77
C LEU A 185 13.41 11.05 8.65
N ALA A 186 13.47 10.50 7.45
CA ALA A 186 13.38 9.07 7.17
C ALA A 186 14.52 8.23 7.79
N PHE A 187 15.59 8.86 8.29
CA PHE A 187 16.60 8.18 9.10
C PHE A 187 16.13 7.91 10.55
N PHE A 188 15.20 8.72 11.06
CA PHE A 188 14.80 8.73 12.48
C PHE A 188 13.36 8.27 12.68
N LEU A 189 12.49 8.61 11.72
CA LEU A 189 11.07 8.32 11.75
C LEU A 189 10.73 7.25 10.71
N ASP A 190 9.76 6.42 11.04
CA ASP A 190 9.23 5.48 10.08
C ASP A 190 8.21 6.14 9.11
N PHE A 191 7.79 5.38 8.13
CA PHE A 191 6.79 5.79 7.15
C PHE A 191 5.47 6.26 7.80
N PHE A 192 4.98 5.56 8.83
CA PHE A 192 3.70 5.88 9.46
C PHE A 192 3.76 7.20 10.23
N GLU A 193 4.85 7.44 10.93
CA GLU A 193 5.07 8.69 11.68
C GLU A 193 5.13 9.89 10.73
N ILE A 194 5.89 9.78 9.65
CA ILE A 194 5.96 10.85 8.63
C ILE A 194 4.59 11.08 8.00
N ALA A 195 3.88 10.01 7.62
CA ALA A 195 2.58 10.11 6.95
C ALA A 195 1.49 10.70 7.86
N PHE A 196 1.48 10.38 9.15
CA PHE A 196 0.42 10.83 10.05
C PHE A 196 0.74 12.14 10.79
N ILE A 197 1.99 12.53 10.91
CA ILE A 197 2.38 13.77 11.59
C ILE A 197 2.71 14.87 10.57
N ILE A 198 3.66 14.61 9.69
CA ILE A 198 4.21 15.65 8.81
C ILE A 198 3.25 15.96 7.65
N LEU A 199 2.70 14.94 7.01
CA LEU A 199 1.85 15.11 5.83
C LEU A 199 0.62 16.00 6.09
N PRO A 200 -0.18 15.81 7.15
CA PRO A 200 -1.33 16.68 7.43
C PRO A 200 -0.96 18.14 7.68
N MET A 201 0.23 18.39 8.21
CA MET A 201 0.72 19.76 8.46
C MET A 201 1.17 20.47 7.18
N VAL A 202 1.78 19.73 6.26
CA VAL A 202 2.38 20.30 5.04
C VAL A 202 1.41 20.27 3.85
N ALA A 203 0.46 19.34 3.79
CA ALA A 203 -0.46 19.17 2.67
C ALA A 203 -1.28 20.43 2.33
N PRO A 204 -1.85 21.20 3.30
CA PRO A 204 -2.56 22.43 2.98
C PRO A 204 -1.67 23.49 2.33
N ILE A 205 -0.39 23.54 2.73
CA ILE A 205 0.60 24.47 2.19
C ILE A 205 0.99 24.03 0.77
N ALA A 206 1.25 22.73 0.60
CA ALA A 206 1.54 22.14 -0.70
C ALA A 206 0.40 22.40 -1.71
N GLN A 207 -0.86 22.27 -1.29
CA GLN A 207 -2.02 22.60 -2.11
C GLN A 207 -1.93 24.04 -2.64
N LYS A 208 -1.65 25.01 -1.76
CA LYS A 208 -1.55 26.43 -2.14
C LYS A 208 -0.38 26.70 -3.09
N VAL A 209 0.78 26.08 -2.83
CA VAL A 209 2.01 26.31 -3.59
C VAL A 209 1.97 25.61 -4.95
N LEU A 210 1.39 24.43 -5.05
CA LEU A 210 1.44 23.58 -6.26
C LEU A 210 0.22 23.75 -7.18
N ALA A 211 -0.93 24.18 -6.65
CA ALA A 211 -2.14 24.38 -7.46
C ALA A 211 -1.94 25.29 -8.68
N PRO A 212 -1.14 26.38 -8.63
CA PRO A 212 -0.87 27.19 -9.81
C PRO A 212 -0.08 26.48 -10.92
N VAL A 213 0.61 25.37 -10.62
CA VAL A 213 1.48 24.65 -11.57
C VAL A 213 0.71 23.52 -12.27
N VAL A 214 -0.04 22.71 -11.51
CA VAL A 214 -0.67 21.47 -12.00
C VAL A 214 -2.19 21.47 -11.87
N GLY A 215 -2.76 22.54 -11.34
CA GLY A 215 -4.19 22.63 -11.02
C GLY A 215 -4.50 22.15 -9.59
N PRO A 216 -5.66 22.59 -9.04
CA PRO A 216 -6.02 22.30 -7.65
C PRO A 216 -6.23 20.80 -7.39
N ASP A 217 -6.81 20.07 -8.34
CA ASP A 217 -7.12 18.64 -8.18
C ASP A 217 -5.87 17.75 -8.24
N ALA A 218 -4.91 18.11 -9.09
CA ALA A 218 -3.68 17.36 -9.27
C ALA A 218 -2.59 17.69 -8.24
N ALA A 219 -2.67 18.84 -7.57
CA ALA A 219 -1.62 19.34 -6.67
C ALA A 219 -1.32 18.37 -5.52
N LEU A 220 -2.35 17.92 -4.79
CA LEU A 220 -2.17 16.99 -3.67
C LEU A 220 -1.81 15.58 -4.14
N ILE A 221 -2.30 15.16 -5.31
CA ILE A 221 -1.98 13.86 -5.87
C ILE A 221 -0.50 13.82 -6.25
N TRP A 222 -0.03 14.83 -6.98
CA TRP A 222 1.39 14.95 -7.34
C TRP A 222 2.29 15.01 -6.10
N PHE A 223 1.91 15.84 -5.11
CA PHE A 223 2.64 15.94 -3.85
C PHE A 223 2.65 14.60 -3.10
N GLY A 224 1.51 13.94 -2.99
CA GLY A 224 1.39 12.64 -2.33
C GLY A 224 2.25 11.55 -2.99
N VAL A 225 2.20 11.42 -4.31
CA VAL A 225 3.03 10.45 -5.05
C VAL A 225 4.52 10.73 -4.84
N MET A 226 4.94 11.99 -4.94
CA MET A 226 6.32 12.40 -4.71
C MET A 226 6.80 12.04 -3.31
N LEU A 227 5.98 12.31 -2.29
CA LEU A 227 6.29 11.93 -0.92
C LEU A 227 6.31 10.41 -0.73
N CYS A 228 5.37 9.67 -1.32
CA CYS A 228 5.37 8.21 -1.27
C CYS A 228 6.67 7.62 -1.83
N VAL A 229 7.14 8.12 -2.96
CA VAL A 229 8.43 7.68 -3.55
C VAL A 229 9.59 8.03 -2.61
N ASN A 230 9.60 9.21 -2.03
CA ASN A 230 10.65 9.64 -1.10
C ASN A 230 10.65 8.81 0.20
N MET A 231 9.47 8.62 0.81
CA MET A 231 9.33 7.86 2.06
C MET A 231 9.71 6.38 1.92
N GLN A 232 9.70 5.80 0.70
CA GLN A 232 10.24 4.46 0.47
C GLN A 232 11.71 4.33 0.88
N THR A 233 12.47 5.42 0.87
CA THR A 233 13.87 5.40 1.31
C THR A 233 14.00 5.03 2.79
N SER A 234 13.00 5.33 3.64
CA SER A 234 13.00 4.98 5.06
C SER A 234 13.16 3.47 5.31
N PHE A 235 12.66 2.64 4.40
CA PHE A 235 12.81 1.18 4.47
C PHE A 235 14.25 0.71 4.22
N LEU A 236 15.07 1.55 3.58
CA LEU A 236 16.45 1.26 3.21
C LEU A 236 17.48 2.02 4.06
N HIS A 237 17.04 2.98 4.89
CA HIS A 237 17.93 3.77 5.72
C HIS A 237 18.34 3.02 7.00
N PRO A 238 19.66 2.85 7.28
CA PRO A 238 20.09 2.45 8.61
C PRO A 238 19.77 3.58 9.62
N PRO A 239 19.42 3.29 10.88
CA PRO A 239 19.32 1.99 11.52
C PRO A 239 17.92 1.35 11.42
N PHE A 240 16.88 2.08 10.98
CA PHE A 240 15.48 1.63 11.05
C PHE A 240 14.96 0.95 9.79
N GLY A 241 15.77 0.78 8.76
CA GLY A 241 15.36 0.20 7.48
C GLY A 241 14.80 -1.21 7.60
N PHE A 242 13.49 -1.35 7.64
CA PHE A 242 12.80 -2.65 7.77
C PHE A 242 13.24 -3.66 6.71
N ALA A 243 13.45 -3.22 5.47
CA ALA A 243 13.92 -4.10 4.39
C ALA A 243 15.30 -4.67 4.68
N LEU A 244 16.19 -3.89 5.30
CA LEU A 244 17.54 -4.32 5.67
C LEU A 244 17.49 -5.34 6.83
N PHE A 245 16.58 -5.19 7.78
CA PHE A 245 16.36 -6.16 8.84
C PHE A 245 15.86 -7.50 8.30
N TYR A 246 14.86 -7.47 7.41
CA TYR A 246 14.37 -8.70 6.77
C TYR A 246 15.47 -9.38 5.96
N LEU A 247 16.24 -8.61 5.18
CA LEU A 247 17.36 -9.15 4.43
C LEU A 247 18.41 -9.76 5.36
N ARG A 248 18.70 -9.11 6.48
CA ARG A 248 19.64 -9.65 7.50
C ARG A 248 19.14 -10.97 8.09
N GLY A 249 17.82 -11.10 8.34
CA GLY A 249 17.22 -12.31 8.89
C GLY A 249 17.32 -13.53 7.97
N VAL A 250 17.34 -13.35 6.65
CA VAL A 250 17.41 -14.43 5.66
C VAL A 250 18.80 -14.59 5.02
N ALA A 251 19.70 -13.62 5.22
CA ALA A 251 21.04 -13.66 4.65
C ALA A 251 21.91 -14.74 5.35
N PRO A 252 22.77 -15.45 4.61
CA PRO A 252 23.75 -16.36 5.17
C PRO A 252 24.65 -15.68 6.21
N LYS A 253 25.11 -16.44 7.20
CA LYS A 253 25.93 -15.91 8.32
C LYS A 253 27.24 -15.27 7.87
N GLU A 254 27.75 -15.65 6.70
CA GLU A 254 28.97 -15.13 6.07
C GLU A 254 28.79 -13.68 5.57
N VAL A 255 27.56 -13.23 5.32
CA VAL A 255 27.25 -11.86 4.89
C VAL A 255 27.23 -10.94 6.09
N LYS A 256 28.12 -9.95 6.11
CA LYS A 256 28.19 -8.96 7.20
C LYS A 256 27.07 -7.93 7.03
N SER A 257 26.59 -7.36 8.14
CA SER A 257 25.58 -6.28 8.12
C SER A 257 26.08 -5.06 7.34
N SER A 258 27.40 -4.76 7.43
CA SER A 258 28.01 -3.68 6.64
C SER A 258 27.84 -3.88 5.12
N ASP A 259 27.95 -5.12 4.64
CA ASP A 259 27.83 -5.41 3.22
C ASP A 259 26.39 -5.18 2.72
N ILE A 260 25.41 -5.46 3.58
CA ILE A 260 23.99 -5.16 3.33
C ILE A 260 23.76 -3.65 3.25
N TYR A 261 24.31 -2.89 4.20
CA TYR A 261 24.15 -1.43 4.23
C TYR A 261 24.82 -0.75 3.02
N TRP A 262 26.05 -1.14 2.68
CA TRP A 262 26.71 -0.63 1.49
C TRP A 262 25.97 -1.02 0.20
N GLY A 263 25.39 -2.23 0.18
CA GLY A 263 24.58 -2.69 -0.93
C GLY A 263 23.26 -1.92 -1.10
N ALA A 264 22.72 -1.29 -0.03
CA ALA A 264 21.52 -0.48 -0.08
C ALA A 264 21.73 0.92 -0.70
N ILE A 265 22.95 1.48 -0.62
CA ILE A 265 23.23 2.85 -1.09
C ILE A 265 22.90 3.08 -2.58
N PRO A 266 23.25 2.20 -3.53
CA PRO A 266 22.82 2.37 -4.91
C PRO A 266 21.30 2.44 -5.09
N TRP A 267 20.54 1.68 -4.30
CA TRP A 267 19.09 1.68 -4.35
C TRP A 267 18.49 2.97 -3.81
N ILE A 268 19.06 3.52 -2.72
CA ILE A 268 18.70 4.85 -2.21
C ILE A 268 18.98 5.90 -3.27
N GLY A 269 20.11 5.80 -3.98
CA GLY A 269 20.45 6.70 -5.08
C GLY A 269 19.43 6.63 -6.23
N LEU A 270 18.98 5.42 -6.61
CA LEU A 270 17.92 5.23 -7.61
C LEU A 270 16.59 5.84 -7.16
N GLN A 271 16.23 5.69 -5.90
CA GLN A 271 15.04 6.32 -5.31
C GLN A 271 15.13 7.86 -5.37
N ALA A 272 16.28 8.43 -5.01
CA ALA A 272 16.50 9.87 -5.11
C ALA A 272 16.38 10.38 -6.56
N ILE A 273 16.89 9.62 -7.53
CA ILE A 273 16.71 9.92 -8.96
C ILE A 273 15.23 9.87 -9.34
N MET A 274 14.48 8.87 -8.87
CA MET A 274 13.04 8.76 -9.13
C MET A 274 12.29 9.98 -8.55
N VAL A 275 12.61 10.41 -7.33
CA VAL A 275 12.04 11.62 -6.72
C VAL A 275 12.36 12.83 -7.59
N ALA A 276 13.59 12.98 -8.05
CA ALA A 276 13.99 14.09 -8.93
C ALA A 276 13.22 14.08 -10.27
N ILE A 277 12.98 12.91 -10.84
CA ILE A 277 12.17 12.77 -12.06
C ILE A 277 10.71 13.19 -11.80
N VAL A 278 10.09 12.74 -10.71
CA VAL A 278 8.70 13.08 -10.37
C VAL A 278 8.57 14.59 -10.08
N ILE A 279 9.59 15.22 -9.46
CA ILE A 279 9.63 16.67 -9.27
C ILE A 279 9.76 17.39 -10.60
N ALA A 280 10.69 16.98 -11.45
CA ALA A 280 10.98 17.66 -12.73
C ALA A 280 9.86 17.50 -13.76
N PHE A 281 9.17 16.38 -13.74
CA PHE A 281 8.14 16.01 -14.71
C PHE A 281 6.80 15.64 -14.05
N PRO A 282 5.99 16.63 -13.63
CA PRO A 282 4.67 16.39 -13.03
C PRO A 282 3.78 15.49 -13.89
N ILE A 283 3.97 15.52 -15.22
CA ILE A 283 3.23 14.73 -16.19
C ILE A 283 3.32 13.22 -15.91
N THR A 284 4.38 12.76 -15.28
CA THR A 284 4.55 11.33 -14.90
C THR A 284 3.45 10.85 -13.94
N VAL A 285 2.89 11.76 -13.18
CA VAL A 285 1.78 11.50 -12.24
C VAL A 285 0.45 11.95 -12.83
N THR A 286 0.41 13.17 -13.39
CA THR A 286 -0.86 13.80 -13.83
C THR A 286 -1.41 13.21 -15.12
N ALA A 287 -0.59 12.53 -15.95
CA ALA A 287 -1.06 11.91 -17.19
C ALA A 287 -2.06 10.76 -16.98
N LEU A 288 -2.04 10.14 -15.77
CA LEU A 288 -2.93 9.03 -15.41
C LEU A 288 -4.22 9.50 -14.70
N LEU A 289 -4.34 10.80 -14.45
CA LEU A 289 -5.55 11.35 -13.85
C LEU A 289 -6.64 11.50 -14.90
N ASP A 290 -7.86 11.17 -14.52
CA ASP A 290 -9.02 11.46 -15.32
C ASP A 290 -9.11 12.97 -15.58
N LYS A 291 -9.41 13.33 -16.82
CA LYS A 291 -9.64 14.75 -17.15
C LYS A 291 -10.83 15.23 -16.32
N PRO A 292 -10.75 16.45 -15.73
CA PRO A 292 -11.90 17.03 -15.07
C PRO A 292 -13.10 16.94 -16.02
N LEU A 293 -14.19 16.37 -15.54
CA LEU A 293 -15.44 16.40 -16.29
C LEU A 293 -15.80 17.88 -16.49
N ASP A 294 -15.80 18.33 -17.74
CA ASP A 294 -16.28 19.66 -18.11
C ASP A 294 -17.81 19.69 -17.96
N VAL A 295 -18.24 19.58 -16.69
CA VAL A 295 -19.66 19.62 -16.33
C VAL A 295 -20.01 21.08 -16.15
N ASP A 296 -20.76 21.60 -17.11
CA ASP A 296 -21.39 22.91 -17.00
C ASP A 296 -22.34 22.91 -15.79
N LEU A 297 -21.83 23.38 -14.64
CA LEU A 297 -22.57 23.42 -13.37
C LEU A 297 -23.91 24.19 -13.49
N SER A 298 -24.06 25.04 -14.49
CA SER A 298 -25.31 25.74 -14.76
C SER A 298 -26.43 24.82 -15.26
N LYS A 299 -26.06 23.63 -15.78
CA LYS A 299 -27.00 22.61 -16.28
C LYS A 299 -27.29 21.48 -15.32
N VAL A 300 -26.54 21.40 -14.20
CA VAL A 300 -26.78 20.40 -13.18
C VAL A 300 -27.99 20.80 -12.32
N ARG A 301 -29.14 20.23 -12.58
CA ARG A 301 -30.29 20.29 -11.67
C ARG A 301 -30.03 19.27 -10.55
N ILE A 302 -29.72 19.76 -9.37
CA ILE A 302 -29.73 18.94 -8.16
C ILE A 302 -31.18 18.82 -7.72
N GLU A 303 -31.83 17.71 -8.03
CA GLU A 303 -33.10 17.36 -7.39
C GLU A 303 -32.80 16.96 -5.95
N VAL A 304 -32.91 17.92 -5.04
CA VAL A 304 -32.85 17.63 -3.60
C VAL A 304 -34.15 16.89 -3.26
N PRO A 305 -34.10 15.61 -2.83
CA PRO A 305 -35.29 14.94 -2.35
C PRO A 305 -35.88 15.75 -1.21
N GLN A 306 -37.17 16.14 -1.33
CA GLN A 306 -37.88 16.77 -0.23
C GLN A 306 -37.97 15.75 0.90
N ILE A 307 -37.11 15.91 1.93
CA ILE A 307 -37.25 15.17 3.16
C ILE A 307 -38.44 15.77 3.88
N GLU A 308 -39.60 15.13 3.78
CA GLU A 308 -40.73 15.44 4.65
C GLU A 308 -40.33 15.12 6.09
N LEU A 309 -39.90 16.13 6.82
CA LEU A 309 -39.70 15.99 8.24
C LEU A 309 -41.07 15.76 8.89
N PRO A 310 -41.25 14.70 9.69
CA PRO A 310 -42.47 14.53 10.43
C PRO A 310 -42.72 15.78 11.31
N PRO A 311 -43.99 16.24 11.45
CA PRO A 311 -44.30 17.42 12.24
C PRO A 311 -43.77 17.24 13.67
N LEU A 312 -42.94 18.20 14.11
CA LEU A 312 -42.43 18.24 15.48
C LEU A 312 -43.61 18.44 16.40
N ASP A 313 -44.03 17.40 17.11
CA ASP A 313 -45.03 17.47 18.17
C ASP A 313 -44.40 18.16 19.39
N PHE A 314 -44.55 19.46 19.47
CA PHE A 314 -44.27 20.21 20.69
C PHE A 314 -45.41 19.94 21.64
N GLY A 315 -45.31 18.86 22.42
CA GLY A 315 -46.31 18.46 23.41
C GLY A 315 -46.91 19.64 24.11
N GLN A 316 -48.24 19.83 23.93
CA GLN A 316 -49.01 20.86 24.63
C GLN A 316 -48.91 20.58 26.12
N GLU A 317 -48.32 21.52 26.87
CA GLU A 317 -48.43 21.56 28.32
C GLU A 317 -49.90 21.50 28.70
N LYS A 318 -50.32 20.40 29.30
CA LYS A 318 -51.58 20.32 29.97
C LYS A 318 -51.54 21.25 31.19
N LYS A 319 -52.33 22.30 31.11
CA LYS A 319 -52.73 23.09 32.30
C LYS A 319 -53.58 22.27 33.25
#